data_b404f764890aadf754bb8f9cda00be15
#
_entry.id   b404f764890aadf754bb8f9cda00be15
#
_cell.length_a   1.000
_cell.length_b   1.000
_cell.length_c   1.000
_cell.angle_alpha   90.00
_cell.angle_beta   90.00
_cell.angle_gamma   90.00
#
_symmetry.space_group_name_H-M   'P 1'
#
loop_
_entity.id
_entity.type
_entity.pdbx_description
1 polymer ?
#
loop_
_entity_poly.entity_id
_entity_poly.type
_entity_poly.pdbx_seq_one_letter_code
_entity_poly.pdbx_strand_id
1 'polypeptide(L)'
;YEVEMNPVLKGVEFTGNDSIKSEDLEKMLHIQPGTVLNSTIVSKDIFELNRYYANQGYILSHVTAVNMDENGILHIGITEGHVERIDIKGNKKTKDRVIRRELRFKQGDVFNRNLASRSIERIYNTGYFEDVNVRLFQGEKNANDVIMEIDVAEQKTGSVTVGAGYSQSDGLVGILGLSETNLRGTGDKVALNWEFGGKTHSNKNYTFSYTHPWLNSHGDSIGMSIYDREAEYDDYDGKGNTVSEYRKKTTGGNVTYGRVRSEYVSDYVTLETKKTKYLSHEGGPNNYDSWRHNPASLPVFRDYIDNNFGTTNSVTWSHVFDNRDNIYDPMHGKRLSFTGTWAGHGLGG
;
A
#
# COMPACT_ATOMS: atom_id res chain seq x y z
N TYR A 1 -12.90 64.92 26.39
CA TYR A 1 -12.57 63.55 25.98
C TYR A 1 -13.36 62.63 26.89
N GLU A 2 -14.33 61.87 26.37
CA GLU A 2 -14.89 60.69 27.03
C GLU A 2 -13.89 59.56 26.90
N VAL A 3 -13.41 59.02 27.96
CA VAL A 3 -12.50 57.89 27.98
C VAL A 3 -13.29 56.66 28.45
N GLU A 4 -13.60 55.78 27.53
CA GLU A 4 -14.20 54.49 27.83
C GLU A 4 -13.10 53.52 28.26
N MET A 5 -13.23 52.96 29.47
CA MET A 5 -12.26 51.93 29.94
C MET A 5 -12.52 50.61 29.26
N ASN A 6 -11.47 49.98 28.77
CA ASN A 6 -11.58 48.62 28.23
C ASN A 6 -12.13 47.66 29.31
N PRO A 7 -13.03 46.76 28.92
CA PRO A 7 -13.62 45.80 29.84
C PRO A 7 -12.61 44.79 30.38
N VAL A 8 -12.90 44.20 31.55
CA VAL A 8 -12.09 43.14 32.14
C VAL A 8 -12.54 41.80 31.57
N LEU A 9 -11.59 41.02 31.02
CA LEU A 9 -11.82 39.70 30.48
C LEU A 9 -12.13 38.70 31.59
N LYS A 10 -13.23 37.95 31.50
CA LYS A 10 -13.60 36.88 32.44
C LYS A 10 -13.40 35.50 31.85
N GLY A 11 -13.44 35.34 30.54
CA GLY A 11 -13.25 34.05 29.83
C GLY A 11 -13.16 34.22 28.35
N VAL A 12 -12.80 33.16 27.67
CA VAL A 12 -12.76 33.07 26.22
C VAL A 12 -13.59 31.88 25.77
N GLU A 13 -14.42 32.05 24.74
CA GLU A 13 -15.18 30.98 24.12
C GLU A 13 -14.91 30.93 22.62
N PHE A 14 -14.69 29.70 22.10
CA PHE A 14 -14.48 29.46 20.68
C PHE A 14 -15.74 28.89 20.05
N THR A 15 -16.03 29.28 18.81
CA THR A 15 -17.13 28.75 18.01
C THR A 15 -16.65 28.46 16.59
N GLY A 16 -17.16 27.37 15.97
CA GLY A 16 -16.81 26.98 14.59
C GLY A 16 -15.43 26.32 14.44
N ASN A 17 -14.85 25.84 15.56
CA ASN A 17 -13.54 25.17 15.60
C ASN A 17 -13.70 23.65 15.65
N ASP A 18 -14.34 23.04 14.63
CA ASP A 18 -14.68 21.62 14.60
C ASP A 18 -13.43 20.72 14.49
N SER A 19 -12.35 21.23 13.87
CA SER A 19 -11.11 20.47 13.62
C SER A 19 -10.13 20.50 14.78
N ILE A 20 -10.14 21.54 15.60
CA ILE A 20 -9.20 21.73 16.72
C ILE A 20 -9.96 22.02 17.98
N LYS A 21 -9.66 21.29 19.06
CA LYS A 21 -10.35 21.45 20.34
C LYS A 21 -10.08 22.82 20.97
N SER A 22 -11.10 23.39 21.59
CA SER A 22 -11.01 24.68 22.28
C SER A 22 -9.88 24.71 23.32
N GLU A 23 -9.70 23.60 24.08
CA GLU A 23 -8.64 23.50 25.08
C GLU A 23 -7.21 23.65 24.51
N ASP A 24 -7.01 23.26 23.24
CA ASP A 24 -5.71 23.40 22.58
C ASP A 24 -5.52 24.82 22.03
N LEU A 25 -6.60 25.48 21.61
CA LEU A 25 -6.58 26.87 21.19
C LEU A 25 -6.37 27.82 22.39
N GLU A 26 -7.01 27.55 23.53
CA GLU A 26 -6.84 28.33 24.77
C GLU A 26 -5.38 28.39 25.24
N LYS A 27 -4.65 27.28 25.13
CA LYS A 27 -3.22 27.21 25.52
C LYS A 27 -2.32 28.16 24.71
N MET A 28 -2.79 28.64 23.57
CA MET A 28 -2.04 29.52 22.69
C MET A 28 -2.29 31.00 22.96
N LEU A 29 -3.32 31.30 23.71
CA LEU A 29 -3.69 32.68 24.04
C LEU A 29 -2.74 33.29 25.06
N HIS A 30 -2.36 34.55 24.82
CA HIS A 30 -1.62 35.36 25.76
C HIS A 30 -2.56 36.20 26.65
N ILE A 31 -3.80 36.42 26.18
CA ILE A 31 -4.83 37.03 27.01
C ILE A 31 -5.19 36.12 28.18
N GLN A 32 -5.39 36.68 29.36
CA GLN A 32 -5.73 35.92 30.56
C GLN A 32 -6.99 36.49 31.23
N PRO A 33 -7.90 35.62 31.73
CA PRO A 33 -9.02 36.06 32.55
C PRO A 33 -8.55 36.89 33.76
N GLY A 34 -9.32 37.94 34.10
CA GLY A 34 -8.99 38.88 35.18
C GLY A 34 -8.14 40.08 34.76
N THR A 35 -7.69 40.14 33.49
CA THR A 35 -6.94 41.28 32.96
C THR A 35 -7.83 42.21 32.13
N VAL A 36 -7.42 43.48 32.01
CA VAL A 36 -8.09 44.42 31.10
C VAL A 36 -7.81 44.04 29.65
N LEU A 37 -8.83 43.97 28.82
CA LEU A 37 -8.71 43.60 27.43
C LEU A 37 -7.77 44.55 26.69
N ASN A 38 -6.73 43.99 26.07
CA ASN A 38 -5.76 44.72 25.25
C ASN A 38 -5.87 44.29 23.80
N SER A 39 -6.32 45.20 22.92
CA SER A 39 -6.53 44.95 21.51
C SER A 39 -5.24 44.49 20.79
N THR A 40 -4.08 44.96 21.19
CA THR A 40 -2.79 44.55 20.62
C THR A 40 -2.48 43.08 20.94
N ILE A 41 -2.77 42.64 22.17
CA ILE A 41 -2.57 41.22 22.57
C ILE A 41 -3.58 40.35 21.83
N VAL A 42 -4.86 40.76 21.77
CA VAL A 42 -5.89 40.03 21.02
C VAL A 42 -5.50 39.89 19.53
N SER A 43 -5.02 40.95 18.90
CA SER A 43 -4.57 40.90 17.51
C SER A 43 -3.39 39.93 17.31
N LYS A 44 -2.47 39.90 18.28
CA LYS A 44 -1.36 38.94 18.28
C LYS A 44 -1.88 37.49 18.41
N ASP A 45 -2.80 37.26 19.32
CA ASP A 45 -3.39 35.95 19.55
C ASP A 45 -4.16 35.46 18.32
N ILE A 46 -4.92 36.33 17.65
CA ILE A 46 -5.59 36.01 16.37
C ILE A 46 -4.56 35.58 15.31
N PHE A 47 -3.46 36.32 15.18
CA PHE A 47 -2.40 35.97 14.24
C PHE A 47 -1.78 34.60 14.55
N GLU A 48 -1.51 34.29 15.82
CA GLU A 48 -0.97 33.02 16.26
C GLU A 48 -1.96 31.88 16.04
N LEU A 49 -3.25 32.06 16.30
CA LEU A 49 -4.31 31.08 16.03
C LEU A 49 -4.39 30.76 14.52
N ASN A 50 -4.43 31.78 13.67
CA ASN A 50 -4.46 31.58 12.20
C ASN A 50 -3.20 30.86 11.72
N ARG A 51 -2.03 31.20 12.28
CA ARG A 51 -0.78 30.53 11.95
C ARG A 51 -0.78 29.06 12.42
N TYR A 52 -1.34 28.78 13.57
CA TYR A 52 -1.48 27.43 14.09
C TYR A 52 -2.37 26.57 13.18
N TYR A 53 -3.54 27.06 12.80
CA TYR A 53 -4.42 26.39 11.83
C TYR A 53 -3.68 26.08 10.51
N ALA A 54 -2.98 27.07 9.96
CA ALA A 54 -2.22 26.90 8.73
C ALA A 54 -1.09 25.86 8.86
N ASN A 55 -0.39 25.83 10.02
CA ASN A 55 0.67 24.86 10.30
C ASN A 55 0.14 23.43 10.44
N GLN A 56 -1.10 23.28 10.96
CA GLN A 56 -1.78 21.98 11.02
C GLN A 56 -2.36 21.54 9.65
N GLY A 57 -2.22 22.37 8.62
CA GLY A 57 -2.71 22.09 7.27
C GLY A 57 -4.09 22.68 6.95
N TYR A 58 -4.76 23.31 7.90
CA TYR A 58 -6.09 23.91 7.73
C TYR A 58 -5.98 25.33 7.15
N ILE A 59 -5.46 25.43 5.93
CA ILE A 59 -5.11 26.71 5.28
C ILE A 59 -6.32 27.59 4.91
N LEU A 60 -7.52 27.04 4.95
CA LEU A 60 -8.77 27.75 4.69
C LEU A 60 -9.51 28.13 5.97
N SER A 61 -8.96 27.80 7.12
CA SER A 61 -9.54 28.11 8.42
C SER A 61 -8.89 29.35 9.01
N HIS A 62 -9.72 30.26 9.51
CA HIS A 62 -9.25 31.52 10.08
C HIS A 62 -10.28 32.13 11.04
N VAL A 63 -9.82 32.98 11.93
CA VAL A 63 -10.68 33.75 12.82
C VAL A 63 -11.43 34.82 12.02
N THR A 64 -12.77 34.80 12.10
CA THR A 64 -13.66 35.70 11.34
C THR A 64 -14.40 36.71 12.22
N ALA A 65 -14.56 36.39 13.51
CA ALA A 65 -15.26 37.28 14.44
C ALA A 65 -14.57 37.26 15.81
N VAL A 66 -14.48 38.42 16.41
CA VAL A 66 -14.00 38.58 17.81
C VAL A 66 -14.89 39.62 18.49
N ASN A 67 -15.71 39.15 19.39
CA ASN A 67 -16.68 40.00 20.09
C ASN A 67 -16.65 39.71 21.58
N MET A 68 -16.75 40.75 22.39
CA MET A 68 -16.90 40.64 23.84
C MET A 68 -18.36 40.86 24.23
N ASP A 69 -18.88 39.99 25.08
CA ASP A 69 -20.23 40.14 25.58
C ASP A 69 -20.30 41.02 26.84
N GLU A 70 -21.51 41.35 27.32
CA GLU A 70 -21.76 42.15 28.51
C GLU A 70 -21.25 41.47 29.80
N ASN A 71 -21.05 40.13 29.77
CA ASN A 71 -20.55 39.34 30.87
C ASN A 71 -19.03 39.36 31.00
N GLY A 72 -18.33 39.90 29.98
CA GLY A 72 -16.88 39.97 29.94
C GLY A 72 -16.25 38.69 29.31
N ILE A 73 -17.01 37.92 28.53
CA ILE A 73 -16.52 36.75 27.80
C ILE A 73 -16.17 37.18 26.37
N LEU A 74 -14.96 36.81 25.94
CA LEU A 74 -14.49 37.05 24.57
C LEU A 74 -14.88 35.86 23.68
N HIS A 75 -15.79 36.08 22.73
CA HIS A 75 -16.18 35.10 21.72
C HIS A 75 -15.30 35.23 20.51
N ILE A 76 -14.58 34.15 20.21
CA ILE A 76 -13.72 34.03 19.02
C ILE A 76 -14.40 33.07 18.02
N GLY A 77 -14.94 33.64 16.95
CA GLY A 77 -15.55 32.87 15.87
C GLY A 77 -14.51 32.45 14.84
N ILE A 78 -14.44 31.18 14.55
CA ILE A 78 -13.55 30.58 13.55
C ILE A 78 -14.42 30.07 12.40
N THR A 79 -14.01 30.34 11.19
CA THR A 79 -14.62 29.74 10.01
C THR A 79 -13.65 28.73 9.45
N GLU A 80 -14.09 27.50 9.35
CA GLU A 80 -13.35 26.41 8.73
C GLU A 80 -13.90 26.15 7.33
N GLY A 81 -13.03 26.15 6.32
CA GLY A 81 -13.42 25.85 4.94
C GLY A 81 -13.53 24.36 4.70
N HIS A 82 -14.65 23.90 4.15
CA HIS A 82 -14.94 22.50 3.91
C HIS A 82 -14.76 22.11 2.43
N VAL A 83 -14.60 20.82 2.19
CA VAL A 83 -14.63 20.26 0.84
C VAL A 83 -16.09 20.13 0.39
N GLU A 84 -16.56 21.09 -0.41
CA GLU A 84 -17.94 21.09 -0.91
C GLU A 84 -18.19 19.93 -1.90
N ARG A 85 -17.24 19.69 -2.81
CA ARG A 85 -17.33 18.65 -3.85
C ARG A 85 -15.94 18.21 -4.29
N ILE A 86 -15.85 16.94 -4.71
CA ILE A 86 -14.63 16.38 -5.31
C ILE A 86 -14.97 15.94 -6.73
N ASP A 87 -14.37 16.60 -7.71
CA ASP A 87 -14.51 16.32 -9.13
C ASP A 87 -13.26 15.57 -9.62
N ILE A 88 -13.45 14.46 -10.34
CA ILE A 88 -12.36 13.66 -10.90
C ILE A 88 -12.44 13.79 -12.42
N LYS A 89 -11.31 14.08 -13.05
CA LYS A 89 -11.18 14.23 -14.50
C LYS A 89 -9.98 13.46 -15.03
N GLY A 90 -10.00 13.15 -16.33
CA GLY A 90 -8.88 12.50 -17.03
C GLY A 90 -8.89 10.96 -16.95
N ASN A 91 -9.64 10.37 -16.06
CA ASN A 91 -9.75 8.92 -15.89
C ASN A 91 -10.70 8.29 -16.93
N LYS A 92 -10.15 7.85 -18.04
CA LYS A 92 -10.92 7.22 -19.14
C LYS A 92 -11.16 5.73 -18.91
N LYS A 93 -10.16 5.01 -18.43
CA LYS A 93 -10.17 3.56 -18.15
C LYS A 93 -10.43 3.30 -16.67
N THR A 94 -9.71 4.00 -15.80
CA THR A 94 -9.78 3.81 -14.35
C THR A 94 -11.10 4.35 -13.81
N LYS A 95 -11.78 3.56 -13.02
CA LYS A 95 -13.07 3.94 -12.43
C LYS A 95 -12.88 4.92 -11.27
N ASP A 96 -13.78 5.90 -11.14
CA ASP A 96 -13.76 6.92 -10.07
C ASP A 96 -13.54 6.32 -8.69
N ARG A 97 -14.20 5.21 -8.39
CA ARG A 97 -14.07 4.52 -7.09
C ARG A 97 -12.63 4.14 -6.75
N VAL A 98 -11.79 3.88 -7.77
CA VAL A 98 -10.39 3.52 -7.59
C VAL A 98 -9.55 4.72 -7.15
N ILE A 99 -9.90 5.91 -7.63
CA ILE A 99 -9.29 7.17 -7.20
C ILE A 99 -9.84 7.59 -5.84
N ARG A 100 -11.17 7.58 -5.68
CA ARG A 100 -11.83 8.01 -4.44
C ARG A 100 -11.42 7.22 -3.20
N ARG A 101 -11.14 5.92 -3.33
CA ARG A 101 -10.69 5.09 -2.20
C ARG A 101 -9.29 5.46 -1.68
N GLU A 102 -8.49 6.15 -2.49
CA GLU A 102 -7.17 6.62 -2.09
C GLU A 102 -7.20 7.96 -1.36
N LEU A 103 -8.34 8.67 -1.39
CA LEU A 103 -8.51 9.95 -0.69
C LEU A 103 -8.54 9.75 0.82
N ARG A 104 -7.92 10.70 1.53
CA ARG A 104 -7.86 10.74 3.00
C ARG A 104 -8.89 11.70 3.62
N PHE A 105 -9.79 12.19 2.81
CA PHE A 105 -10.90 13.07 3.19
C PHE A 105 -12.11 12.78 2.31
N LYS A 106 -13.25 13.27 2.73
CA LYS A 106 -14.55 13.11 2.06
C LYS A 106 -15.14 14.48 1.76
N GLN A 107 -16.18 14.49 0.94
CA GLN A 107 -17.06 15.63 0.82
C GLN A 107 -17.68 15.96 2.18
N GLY A 108 -17.64 17.23 2.59
CA GLY A 108 -18.09 17.73 3.88
C GLY A 108 -17.01 17.82 4.96
N ASP A 109 -15.85 17.18 4.79
CA ASP A 109 -14.74 17.32 5.73
C ASP A 109 -14.10 18.70 5.62
N VAL A 110 -13.53 19.19 6.73
CA VAL A 110 -12.72 20.41 6.72
C VAL A 110 -11.49 20.20 5.82
N PHE A 111 -11.23 21.14 4.93
CA PHE A 111 -10.10 21.04 4.02
C PHE A 111 -8.78 21.06 4.78
N ASN A 112 -7.96 20.04 4.54
CA ASN A 112 -6.61 19.95 5.08
C ASN A 112 -5.59 19.67 3.98
N ARG A 113 -4.65 20.59 3.79
CA ARG A 113 -3.60 20.52 2.76
C ARG A 113 -2.74 19.25 2.89
N ASN A 114 -2.42 18.84 4.12
CA ASN A 114 -1.56 17.66 4.35
C ASN A 114 -2.27 16.38 3.92
N LEU A 115 -3.57 16.26 4.23
CA LEU A 115 -4.40 15.14 3.77
C LEU A 115 -4.59 15.15 2.26
N ALA A 116 -4.72 16.34 1.65
CA ALA A 116 -4.80 16.48 0.19
C ALA A 116 -3.51 16.03 -0.48
N SER A 117 -2.35 16.49 -0.03
CA SER A 117 -1.04 16.07 -0.52
C SER A 117 -0.85 14.56 -0.39
N ARG A 118 -1.19 14.00 0.77
CA ARG A 118 -1.10 12.56 1.00
C ARG A 118 -2.02 11.76 0.07
N SER A 119 -3.20 12.29 -0.24
CA SER A 119 -4.13 11.65 -1.20
C SER A 119 -3.54 11.63 -2.61
N ILE A 120 -2.89 12.70 -3.04
CA ILE A 120 -2.19 12.76 -4.34
C ILE A 120 -1.08 11.71 -4.40
N GLU A 121 -0.23 11.63 -3.40
CA GLU A 121 0.83 10.60 -3.30
C GLU A 121 0.26 9.19 -3.40
N ARG A 122 -0.85 8.92 -2.72
CA ARG A 122 -1.52 7.62 -2.76
C ARG A 122 -2.08 7.29 -4.13
N ILE A 123 -2.74 8.24 -4.80
CA ILE A 123 -3.25 8.07 -6.16
C ILE A 123 -2.07 7.79 -7.10
N TYR A 124 -0.99 8.57 -7.03
CA TYR A 124 0.20 8.38 -7.83
C TYR A 124 0.84 7.01 -7.58
N ASN A 125 0.94 6.59 -6.31
CA ASN A 125 1.51 5.30 -5.90
C ASN A 125 0.68 4.08 -6.35
N THR A 126 -0.55 4.26 -6.86
CA THR A 126 -1.27 3.16 -7.52
C THR A 126 -0.56 2.67 -8.78
N GLY A 127 0.23 3.54 -9.42
CA GLY A 127 0.92 3.26 -10.69
C GLY A 127 0.00 3.26 -11.91
N TYR A 128 -1.20 3.84 -11.81
CA TYR A 128 -2.15 3.92 -12.92
C TYR A 128 -2.08 5.24 -13.66
N PHE A 129 -1.37 6.22 -13.10
CA PHE A 129 -1.29 7.58 -13.59
C PHE A 129 0.17 8.02 -13.72
N GLU A 130 0.47 8.71 -14.82
CA GLU A 130 1.77 9.37 -15.03
C GLU A 130 1.80 10.75 -14.36
N ASP A 131 0.61 11.36 -14.16
CA ASP A 131 0.48 12.65 -13.49
C ASP A 131 -0.84 12.75 -12.74
N VAL A 132 -0.81 13.46 -11.60
CA VAL A 132 -1.96 13.72 -10.73
C VAL A 132 -1.90 15.16 -10.26
N ASN A 133 -2.77 16.00 -10.80
CA ASN A 133 -2.88 17.41 -10.47
C ASN A 133 -4.12 17.69 -9.65
N VAL A 134 -4.02 18.61 -8.70
CA VAL A 134 -5.16 19.10 -7.92
C VAL A 134 -5.31 20.60 -8.08
N ARG A 135 -6.52 21.00 -8.39
CA ARG A 135 -6.93 22.41 -8.43
C ARG A 135 -8.03 22.65 -7.42
N LEU A 136 -7.96 23.77 -6.72
CA LEU A 136 -8.97 24.20 -5.78
C LEU A 136 -9.73 25.37 -6.40
N PHE A 137 -11.04 25.25 -6.42
CA PHE A 137 -11.96 26.32 -6.82
C PHE A 137 -12.80 26.72 -5.62
N GLN A 138 -13.25 27.97 -5.59
CA GLN A 138 -14.14 28.46 -4.56
C GLN A 138 -15.47 27.67 -4.59
N GLY A 139 -16.02 27.40 -3.43
CA GLY A 139 -17.32 26.75 -3.29
C GLY A 139 -18.45 27.53 -3.95
N GLU A 140 -19.42 26.82 -4.51
CA GLU A 140 -20.60 27.39 -5.15
C GLU A 140 -21.69 27.78 -4.11
N LYS A 141 -21.76 27.02 -3.01
CA LYS A 141 -22.75 27.23 -1.95
C LYS A 141 -22.22 28.16 -0.86
N ASN A 142 -20.97 28.01 -0.52
CA ASN A 142 -20.31 28.81 0.51
C ASN A 142 -18.93 29.26 0.00
N ALA A 143 -18.68 30.57 0.03
CA ALA A 143 -17.43 31.14 -0.46
C ALA A 143 -16.17 30.71 0.31
N ASN A 144 -16.34 30.23 1.56
CA ASN A 144 -15.24 29.71 2.37
C ASN A 144 -14.93 28.23 2.08
N ASP A 145 -15.84 27.52 1.41
CA ASP A 145 -15.66 26.13 1.04
C ASP A 145 -14.91 26.00 -0.29
N VAL A 146 -14.45 24.79 -0.60
CA VAL A 146 -13.71 24.52 -1.83
C VAL A 146 -14.29 23.35 -2.61
N ILE A 147 -14.27 23.48 -3.92
CA ILE A 147 -14.43 22.39 -4.87
C ILE A 147 -13.03 21.92 -5.23
N MET A 148 -12.75 20.65 -4.98
CA MET A 148 -11.47 20.04 -5.29
C MET A 148 -11.57 19.25 -6.59
N GLU A 149 -10.86 19.72 -7.61
CA GLU A 149 -10.75 19.03 -8.90
C GLU A 149 -9.44 18.24 -8.94
N ILE A 150 -9.56 16.94 -9.13
CA ILE A 150 -8.43 16.00 -9.29
C ILE A 150 -8.36 15.63 -10.76
N ASP A 151 -7.34 16.12 -11.46
CA ASP A 151 -7.10 15.87 -12.86
C ASP A 151 -5.96 14.87 -13.02
N VAL A 152 -6.25 13.70 -13.59
CA VAL A 152 -5.29 12.60 -13.72
C VAL A 152 -4.95 12.32 -15.17
N ALA A 153 -3.69 12.03 -15.45
CA ALA A 153 -3.22 11.53 -16.74
C ALA A 153 -2.95 10.02 -16.63
N GLU A 154 -3.78 9.19 -17.28
CA GLU A 154 -3.63 7.73 -17.23
C GLU A 154 -2.41 7.25 -18.00
N GLN A 155 -1.69 6.28 -17.43
CA GLN A 155 -0.62 5.58 -18.11
C GLN A 155 -1.03 4.15 -18.53
N LYS A 156 -0.18 3.52 -19.33
CA LYS A 156 -0.36 2.11 -19.70
C LYS A 156 -0.05 1.23 -18.49
N THR A 157 -1.00 0.41 -18.09
CA THR A 157 -0.92 -0.49 -16.93
C THR A 157 -0.65 -1.94 -17.31
N GLY A 158 -0.74 -2.26 -18.60
CA GLY A 158 -0.38 -3.55 -19.16
C GLY A 158 1.08 -3.59 -19.59
N SER A 159 1.76 -4.71 -19.34
CA SER A 159 3.12 -4.94 -19.81
C SER A 159 3.29 -6.32 -20.43
N VAL A 160 4.18 -6.39 -21.42
CA VAL A 160 4.63 -7.63 -22.06
C VAL A 160 6.15 -7.68 -21.89
N THR A 161 6.62 -8.75 -21.28
CA THR A 161 8.06 -9.01 -21.11
C THR A 161 8.44 -10.19 -21.97
N VAL A 162 9.46 -10.03 -22.80
CA VAL A 162 10.07 -11.12 -23.59
C VAL A 162 11.55 -11.15 -23.26
N GLY A 163 12.05 -12.31 -22.91
CA GLY A 163 13.45 -12.50 -22.55
C GLY A 163 13.98 -13.84 -23.03
N ALA A 164 15.29 -13.94 -23.11
CA ALA A 164 16.00 -15.20 -23.32
C ALA A 164 17.22 -15.21 -22.39
N GLY A 165 17.51 -16.37 -21.83
CA GLY A 165 18.66 -16.59 -20.96
C GLY A 165 19.34 -17.91 -21.31
N TYR A 166 20.61 -18.01 -20.94
CA TYR A 166 21.36 -19.24 -21.04
C TYR A 166 22.07 -19.51 -19.71
N SER A 167 21.89 -20.71 -19.19
CA SER A 167 22.70 -21.22 -18.09
C SER A 167 23.32 -22.56 -18.45
N GLN A 168 24.40 -22.91 -17.77
CA GLN A 168 25.04 -24.20 -18.01
C GLN A 168 24.16 -25.37 -17.53
N SER A 169 23.39 -25.16 -16.49
CA SER A 169 22.43 -26.14 -15.94
C SER A 169 21.22 -26.31 -16.84
N ASP A 170 20.56 -25.20 -17.20
CA ASP A 170 19.25 -25.26 -17.88
C ASP A 170 19.35 -25.17 -19.41
N GLY A 171 20.49 -24.70 -19.94
CA GLY A 171 20.62 -24.41 -21.36
C GLY A 171 19.97 -23.09 -21.77
N LEU A 172 19.44 -23.03 -23.00
CA LEU A 172 18.73 -21.85 -23.52
C LEU A 172 17.28 -21.86 -23.04
N VAL A 173 16.86 -20.82 -22.34
CA VAL A 173 15.48 -20.62 -21.87
C VAL A 173 14.89 -19.34 -22.46
N GLY A 174 13.63 -19.37 -22.81
CA GLY A 174 12.83 -18.21 -23.20
C GLY A 174 11.84 -17.86 -22.10
N ILE A 175 11.56 -16.59 -21.93
CA ILE A 175 10.61 -16.07 -20.95
C ILE A 175 9.58 -15.18 -21.65
N LEU A 176 8.31 -15.42 -21.38
CA LEU A 176 7.20 -14.56 -21.78
C LEU A 176 6.39 -14.19 -20.54
N GLY A 177 6.34 -12.90 -20.24
CA GLY A 177 5.53 -12.34 -19.15
C GLY A 177 4.43 -11.44 -19.72
N LEU A 178 3.22 -11.62 -19.23
CA LEU A 178 2.08 -10.73 -19.50
C LEU A 178 1.55 -10.25 -18.15
N SER A 179 1.38 -8.95 -17.98
CA SER A 179 0.75 -8.44 -16.78
C SER A 179 -0.15 -7.22 -17.06
N GLU A 180 -1.18 -7.09 -16.26
CA GLU A 180 -2.07 -5.93 -16.21
C GLU A 180 -2.31 -5.58 -14.74
N THR A 181 -2.01 -4.36 -14.34
CA THR A 181 -2.13 -3.92 -12.95
C THR A 181 -3.41 -3.14 -12.66
N ASN A 182 -4.19 -2.82 -13.70
CA ASN A 182 -5.46 -2.12 -13.57
C ASN A 182 -6.51 -2.75 -14.52
N LEU A 183 -6.78 -4.03 -14.32
CA LEU A 183 -7.69 -4.81 -15.17
C LEU A 183 -9.07 -4.16 -15.21
N ARG A 184 -9.52 -3.79 -16.42
CA ARG A 184 -10.82 -3.13 -16.67
C ARG A 184 -11.02 -1.84 -15.85
N GLY A 185 -9.93 -1.22 -15.37
CA GLY A 185 -9.98 0.01 -14.58
C GLY A 185 -10.47 -0.18 -13.14
N THR A 186 -10.48 -1.40 -12.60
CA THR A 186 -10.92 -1.72 -11.24
C THR A 186 -9.79 -1.74 -10.21
N GLY A 187 -8.53 -1.68 -10.68
CA GLY A 187 -7.35 -1.83 -9.87
C GLY A 187 -6.97 -3.28 -9.62
N ASP A 188 -7.68 -4.24 -10.21
CA ASP A 188 -7.33 -5.65 -10.13
C ASP A 188 -6.05 -5.91 -10.92
N LYS A 189 -5.21 -6.82 -10.38
CA LYS A 189 -3.95 -7.19 -10.99
C LYS A 189 -4.02 -8.62 -11.48
N VAL A 190 -3.53 -8.85 -12.70
CA VAL A 190 -3.36 -10.17 -13.27
C VAL A 190 -1.98 -10.28 -13.87
N ALA A 191 -1.32 -11.43 -13.69
CA ALA A 191 -0.07 -11.71 -14.35
C ALA A 191 0.00 -13.19 -14.76
N LEU A 192 0.60 -13.42 -15.94
CA LEU A 192 0.94 -14.72 -16.47
C LEU A 192 2.42 -14.69 -16.83
N ASN A 193 3.19 -15.61 -16.25
CA ASN A 193 4.59 -15.83 -16.62
C ASN A 193 4.73 -17.23 -17.17
N TRP A 194 5.40 -17.33 -18.30
CA TRP A 194 5.73 -18.58 -18.95
C TRP A 194 7.21 -18.59 -19.30
N GLU A 195 7.91 -19.60 -18.78
CA GLU A 195 9.30 -19.90 -19.12
C GLU A 195 9.34 -21.24 -19.85
N PHE A 196 10.07 -21.30 -20.94
CA PHE A 196 10.13 -22.45 -21.83
C PHE A 196 11.54 -22.66 -22.38
N GLY A 197 11.84 -23.91 -22.78
CA GLY A 197 13.15 -24.27 -23.27
C GLY A 197 13.91 -25.18 -22.31
N GLY A 198 15.22 -25.03 -22.23
CA GLY A 198 16.09 -25.87 -21.44
C GLY A 198 16.72 -27.04 -22.19
N LYS A 199 17.70 -27.74 -21.61
CA LYS A 199 18.45 -28.82 -22.23
C LYS A 199 17.55 -29.98 -22.73
N THR A 200 16.48 -30.25 -21.99
CA THR A 200 15.55 -31.35 -22.31
C THR A 200 14.30 -30.93 -23.07
N HIS A 201 14.19 -29.67 -23.49
CA HIS A 201 13.02 -29.08 -24.19
C HIS A 201 11.69 -29.19 -23.40
N SER A 202 11.71 -29.60 -22.17
CA SER A 202 10.51 -29.86 -21.36
C SER A 202 10.28 -28.87 -20.24
N ASN A 203 11.18 -27.89 -20.03
CA ASN A 203 10.97 -26.86 -19.02
C ASN A 203 9.79 -25.97 -19.42
N LYS A 204 8.66 -26.19 -18.76
CA LYS A 204 7.42 -25.47 -18.97
C LYS A 204 6.97 -24.89 -17.66
N ASN A 205 7.58 -23.78 -17.29
CA ASN A 205 7.26 -23.09 -16.03
C ASN A 205 6.14 -22.09 -16.26
N TYR A 206 5.00 -22.32 -15.64
CA TYR A 206 3.85 -21.43 -15.70
C TYR A 206 3.55 -20.88 -14.31
N THR A 207 3.27 -19.59 -14.25
CA THR A 207 2.71 -18.97 -13.05
C THR A 207 1.61 -18.02 -13.48
N PHE A 208 0.41 -18.23 -12.96
CA PHE A 208 -0.70 -17.30 -13.08
C PHE A 208 -0.99 -16.71 -11.71
N SER A 209 -1.20 -15.41 -11.64
CA SER A 209 -1.59 -14.72 -10.42
C SER A 209 -2.70 -13.71 -10.68
N TYR A 210 -3.58 -13.57 -9.69
CA TYR A 210 -4.62 -12.56 -9.66
C TYR A 210 -4.67 -11.93 -8.26
N THR A 211 -4.85 -10.61 -8.19
CA THR A 211 -5.00 -9.89 -6.91
C THR A 211 -6.10 -8.87 -7.04
N HIS A 212 -7.04 -8.90 -6.11
CA HIS A 212 -8.04 -7.87 -5.88
C HIS A 212 -7.60 -7.03 -4.68
N PRO A 213 -7.11 -5.79 -4.89
CA PRO A 213 -6.42 -5.03 -3.85
C PRO A 213 -7.34 -4.31 -2.88
N TRP A 214 -8.66 -4.35 -3.10
CA TRP A 214 -9.62 -3.58 -2.30
C TRP A 214 -10.94 -4.33 -2.08
N LEU A 215 -10.90 -5.35 -1.22
CA LEU A 215 -12.01 -6.25 -0.98
C LEU A 215 -13.16 -5.59 -0.22
N ASN A 216 -12.84 -4.63 0.66
CA ASN A 216 -13.81 -3.92 1.51
C ASN A 216 -13.42 -2.46 1.72
N SER A 217 -14.22 -1.70 2.49
CA SER A 217 -13.99 -0.28 2.79
C SER A 217 -12.70 0.01 3.58
N HIS A 218 -12.10 -1.00 4.22
CA HIS A 218 -10.84 -0.86 4.94
C HIS A 218 -9.61 -1.01 4.05
N GLY A 219 -9.79 -1.47 2.79
CA GLY A 219 -8.69 -1.69 1.86
C GLY A 219 -8.04 -3.06 2.01
N ASP A 220 -8.71 -4.04 2.60
CA ASP A 220 -8.22 -5.41 2.64
C ASP A 220 -8.10 -5.98 1.22
N SER A 221 -7.17 -6.89 1.00
CA SER A 221 -6.91 -7.48 -0.31
C SER A 221 -7.03 -8.99 -0.29
N ILE A 222 -7.32 -9.56 -1.45
CA ILE A 222 -7.22 -10.99 -1.68
C ILE A 222 -6.44 -11.25 -2.96
N GLY A 223 -5.49 -12.19 -2.88
CA GLY A 223 -4.70 -12.64 -4.01
C GLY A 223 -4.74 -14.15 -4.12
N MET A 224 -4.53 -14.65 -5.32
CA MET A 224 -4.31 -16.08 -5.58
C MET A 224 -3.22 -16.25 -6.61
N SER A 225 -2.49 -17.37 -6.50
CA SER A 225 -1.51 -17.77 -7.49
C SER A 225 -1.56 -19.27 -7.69
N ILE A 226 -1.41 -19.70 -8.92
CA ILE A 226 -1.24 -21.11 -9.30
C ILE A 226 0.00 -21.23 -10.16
N TYR A 227 0.74 -22.31 -9.98
CA TYR A 227 1.98 -22.50 -10.71
C TYR A 227 2.28 -23.98 -10.95
N ASP A 228 2.98 -24.23 -12.05
CA ASP A 228 3.58 -25.52 -12.40
C ASP A 228 5.01 -25.25 -12.88
N ARG A 229 5.99 -25.74 -12.14
CA ARG A 229 7.41 -25.44 -12.33
C ARG A 229 8.22 -26.70 -12.40
N GLU A 230 9.08 -26.77 -13.41
CA GLU A 230 10.11 -27.82 -13.52
C GLU A 230 11.48 -27.13 -13.50
N ALA A 231 12.43 -27.73 -12.77
CA ALA A 231 13.81 -27.27 -12.73
C ALA A 231 14.74 -28.48 -12.66
N GLU A 232 15.90 -28.36 -13.32
CA GLU A 232 16.99 -29.33 -13.26
C GLU A 232 17.90 -28.98 -12.07
N TYR A 233 18.39 -29.99 -11.41
CA TYR A 233 19.28 -29.90 -10.27
C TYR A 233 20.46 -30.84 -10.46
N ASP A 234 21.65 -30.34 -10.24
CA ASP A 234 22.88 -31.09 -10.27
C ASP A 234 23.45 -31.21 -8.84
N ASP A 235 23.71 -32.42 -8.40
CA ASP A 235 24.46 -32.64 -7.18
C ASP A 235 25.96 -32.80 -7.51
N TYR A 236 26.82 -32.18 -6.73
CA TYR A 236 28.26 -32.17 -6.93
C TYR A 236 29.00 -32.89 -5.78
N ASP A 237 30.09 -33.60 -6.11
CA ASP A 237 31.02 -34.13 -5.11
C ASP A 237 31.89 -32.99 -4.51
N GLY A 238 32.66 -33.34 -3.48
CA GLY A 238 33.60 -32.39 -2.83
C GLY A 238 34.71 -31.86 -3.74
N LYS A 239 34.83 -32.37 -4.97
CA LYS A 239 35.77 -31.94 -6.01
C LYS A 239 35.13 -31.12 -7.12
N GLY A 240 33.80 -30.93 -7.05
CA GLY A 240 33.03 -30.18 -8.05
C GLY A 240 32.60 -31.01 -9.26
N ASN A 241 32.71 -32.32 -9.25
CA ASN A 241 32.17 -33.16 -10.32
C ASN A 241 30.68 -33.40 -10.09
N THR A 242 29.88 -33.36 -11.15
CA THR A 242 28.45 -33.72 -11.11
C THR A 242 28.34 -35.23 -10.79
N VAL A 243 27.71 -35.57 -9.68
CA VAL A 243 27.47 -36.96 -9.24
C VAL A 243 26.06 -37.41 -9.58
N SER A 244 25.13 -36.47 -9.73
CA SER A 244 23.74 -36.78 -10.03
C SER A 244 23.07 -35.57 -10.71
N GLU A 245 22.24 -35.87 -11.69
CA GLU A 245 21.35 -34.89 -12.34
C GLU A 245 19.91 -35.37 -12.17
N TYR A 246 19.01 -34.49 -11.74
CA TYR A 246 17.61 -34.85 -11.60
C TYR A 246 16.70 -33.62 -11.81
N ARG A 247 15.45 -33.86 -12.13
CA ARG A 247 14.44 -32.81 -12.27
C ARG A 247 13.43 -32.90 -11.15
N LYS A 248 13.02 -31.72 -10.69
CA LYS A 248 11.88 -31.56 -9.80
C LYS A 248 10.74 -30.87 -10.55
N LYS A 249 9.53 -31.39 -10.35
CA LYS A 249 8.31 -30.73 -10.73
C LYS A 249 7.55 -30.28 -9.49
N THR A 250 7.28 -28.99 -9.38
CA THR A 250 6.49 -28.44 -8.30
C THR A 250 5.23 -27.80 -8.84
N THR A 251 4.09 -28.39 -8.53
CA THR A 251 2.76 -27.88 -8.86
C THR A 251 2.09 -27.41 -7.59
N GLY A 252 1.56 -26.20 -7.57
CA GLY A 252 0.95 -25.66 -6.37
C GLY A 252 0.13 -24.41 -6.60
N GLY A 253 -0.40 -23.93 -5.51
CA GLY A 253 -1.13 -22.67 -5.51
C GLY A 253 -1.25 -22.11 -4.10
N ASN A 254 -1.51 -20.83 -4.04
CA ASN A 254 -1.69 -20.12 -2.77
C ASN A 254 -2.85 -19.13 -2.85
N VAL A 255 -3.37 -18.81 -1.69
CA VAL A 255 -4.32 -17.72 -1.46
C VAL A 255 -3.74 -16.82 -0.38
N THR A 256 -3.68 -15.54 -0.66
CA THR A 256 -3.18 -14.51 0.26
C THR A 256 -4.30 -13.56 0.64
N TYR A 257 -4.54 -13.38 1.92
CA TYR A 257 -5.38 -12.33 2.46
C TYR A 257 -4.50 -11.24 3.06
N GLY A 258 -4.68 -10.00 2.60
CA GLY A 258 -3.98 -8.82 3.12
C GLY A 258 -4.92 -7.94 3.91
N ARG A 259 -4.53 -7.52 5.10
CA ARG A 259 -5.27 -6.61 5.96
C ARG A 259 -4.51 -5.34 6.24
N VAL A 260 -5.13 -4.20 5.95
CA VAL A 260 -4.61 -2.88 6.29
C VAL A 260 -4.87 -2.61 7.78
N ARG A 261 -3.81 -2.45 8.57
CA ARG A 261 -3.89 -2.13 10.00
C ARG A 261 -3.90 -0.63 10.26
N SER A 262 -3.08 0.08 9.51
CA SER A 262 -2.99 1.54 9.55
C SER A 262 -2.51 2.05 8.20
N GLU A 263 -2.31 3.35 8.10
CA GLU A 263 -1.86 3.98 6.84
C GLU A 263 -0.56 3.39 6.28
N TYR A 264 0.34 2.95 7.16
CA TYR A 264 1.67 2.46 6.80
C TYR A 264 1.91 0.99 7.15
N VAL A 265 0.93 0.32 7.75
CA VAL A 265 1.09 -1.05 8.26
C VAL A 265 0.06 -1.97 7.64
N SER A 266 0.54 -3.08 7.09
CA SER A 266 -0.30 -4.15 6.54
C SER A 266 0.20 -5.52 6.98
N ASP A 267 -0.73 -6.42 7.27
CA ASP A 267 -0.48 -7.83 7.52
C ASP A 267 -0.98 -8.67 6.36
N TYR A 268 -0.24 -9.72 6.02
CA TYR A 268 -0.64 -10.69 5.01
C TYR A 268 -0.59 -12.08 5.59
N VAL A 269 -1.59 -12.89 5.29
CA VAL A 269 -1.62 -14.32 5.58
C VAL A 269 -1.78 -15.07 4.27
N THR A 270 -0.80 -15.92 3.97
CA THR A 270 -0.79 -16.77 2.77
C THR A 270 -0.94 -18.22 3.17
N LEU A 271 -1.90 -18.88 2.60
CA LEU A 271 -2.08 -20.33 2.66
C LEU A 271 -1.59 -20.92 1.34
N GLU A 272 -0.64 -21.83 1.38
CA GLU A 272 -0.09 -22.48 0.20
C GLU A 272 -0.20 -23.98 0.32
N THR A 273 -0.54 -24.63 -0.78
CA THR A 273 -0.37 -26.07 -0.98
C THR A 273 0.47 -26.29 -2.22
N LYS A 274 1.48 -27.15 -2.11
CA LYS A 274 2.33 -27.52 -3.24
C LYS A 274 2.67 -29.00 -3.18
N LYS A 275 2.76 -29.60 -4.35
CA LYS A 275 3.23 -30.97 -4.53
C LYS A 275 4.51 -30.97 -5.31
N THR A 276 5.58 -31.44 -4.71
CA THR A 276 6.88 -31.62 -5.35
C THR A 276 7.05 -33.08 -5.75
N LYS A 277 7.33 -33.31 -7.02
CA LYS A 277 7.60 -34.61 -7.59
C LYS A 277 9.03 -34.67 -8.08
N TYR A 278 9.65 -35.79 -7.87
CA TYR A 278 10.88 -36.17 -8.52
C TYR A 278 10.57 -36.68 -9.91
N LEU A 279 11.30 -36.18 -10.91
CA LEU A 279 11.24 -36.66 -12.28
C LEU A 279 12.60 -37.27 -12.64
N SER A 280 12.57 -38.48 -13.24
CA SER A 280 13.79 -39.10 -13.77
C SER A 280 14.38 -38.32 -14.93
N HIS A 281 15.71 -38.33 -15.04
CA HIS A 281 16.41 -37.85 -16.24
C HIS A 281 16.75 -39.03 -17.14
N GLU A 282 16.38 -38.97 -18.45
CA GLU A 282 16.80 -39.98 -19.41
C GLU A 282 18.28 -39.80 -19.73
N GLY A 283 19.11 -40.78 -19.37
CA GLY A 283 20.48 -40.93 -19.83
C GLY A 283 21.62 -40.58 -18.90
N GLY A 284 21.35 -40.22 -17.65
CA GLY A 284 22.41 -40.00 -16.65
C GLY A 284 22.88 -41.30 -15.98
N PRO A 285 24.16 -41.43 -15.63
CA PRO A 285 24.69 -42.67 -14.96
C PRO A 285 24.13 -42.88 -13.58
N ASN A 286 23.52 -41.86 -12.95
CA ASN A 286 22.99 -41.89 -11.60
C ASN A 286 21.52 -41.42 -11.57
N ASN A 287 20.67 -42.21 -12.21
CA ASN A 287 19.23 -41.95 -12.17
C ASN A 287 18.68 -42.29 -10.79
N TYR A 288 18.13 -41.30 -10.07
CA TYR A 288 17.51 -41.50 -8.75
C TYR A 288 16.36 -42.51 -8.78
N ASP A 289 15.66 -42.69 -9.89
CA ASP A 289 14.63 -43.71 -10.03
C ASP A 289 15.24 -45.15 -9.96
N SER A 290 16.44 -45.37 -10.53
CA SER A 290 17.13 -46.66 -10.40
C SER A 290 17.57 -46.92 -8.98
N TRP A 291 17.91 -45.87 -8.22
CA TRP A 291 18.25 -46.00 -6.80
C TRP A 291 17.02 -46.25 -5.93
N ARG A 292 15.90 -45.54 -6.20
CA ARG A 292 14.64 -45.74 -5.47
C ARG A 292 14.12 -47.19 -5.57
N HIS A 293 14.28 -47.81 -6.72
CA HIS A 293 13.84 -49.18 -6.96
C HIS A 293 14.90 -50.22 -6.70
N ASN A 294 16.14 -49.81 -6.37
CA ASN A 294 17.20 -50.73 -6.03
C ASN A 294 17.06 -51.17 -4.55
N PRO A 295 16.86 -52.50 -4.29
CA PRO A 295 16.77 -53.01 -2.90
C PRO A 295 18.02 -52.76 -2.07
N ALA A 296 19.18 -52.52 -2.71
CA ALA A 296 20.45 -52.21 -2.06
C ALA A 296 20.62 -50.72 -1.74
N SER A 297 19.66 -49.82 -2.13
CA SER A 297 19.74 -48.42 -1.76
C SER A 297 19.62 -48.23 -0.28
N LEU A 298 20.52 -47.41 0.29
CA LEU A 298 20.57 -47.14 1.70
C LEU A 298 19.24 -46.58 2.22
N PRO A 299 18.76 -47.00 3.40
CA PRO A 299 17.53 -46.47 4.02
C PRO A 299 17.53 -44.97 4.11
N VAL A 300 18.66 -44.34 4.42
CA VAL A 300 18.86 -42.87 4.47
C VAL A 300 18.45 -42.18 3.18
N PHE A 301 18.64 -42.80 2.03
CA PHE A 301 18.31 -42.21 0.76
C PHE A 301 16.80 -42.25 0.47
N ARG A 302 16.11 -43.30 0.90
CA ARG A 302 14.66 -43.41 0.87
C ARG A 302 14.02 -42.34 1.75
N ASP A 303 14.54 -42.18 2.95
CA ASP A 303 14.12 -41.16 3.91
C ASP A 303 14.33 -39.77 3.32
N TYR A 304 15.42 -39.52 2.59
CA TYR A 304 15.65 -38.23 1.91
C TYR A 304 14.58 -37.96 0.86
N ILE A 305 14.22 -38.90 0.01
CA ILE A 305 13.19 -38.73 -1.00
C ILE A 305 11.82 -38.55 -0.34
N ASP A 306 11.47 -39.38 0.62
CA ASP A 306 10.18 -39.33 1.29
C ASP A 306 9.98 -38.02 2.07
N ASN A 307 11.06 -37.43 2.60
CA ASN A 307 11.02 -36.17 3.33
C ASN A 307 11.11 -34.89 2.43
N ASN A 308 11.64 -35.02 1.21
CA ASN A 308 11.84 -33.85 0.33
C ASN A 308 10.86 -33.80 -0.85
N PHE A 309 10.10 -34.86 -1.09
CA PHE A 309 9.11 -34.93 -2.14
C PHE A 309 7.75 -35.29 -1.56
N GLY A 310 6.70 -34.84 -2.21
CA GLY A 310 5.33 -35.04 -1.74
C GLY A 310 4.56 -33.72 -1.67
N THR A 311 3.51 -33.72 -0.89
CA THR A 311 2.68 -32.53 -0.65
C THR A 311 3.22 -31.77 0.56
N THR A 312 3.29 -30.45 0.44
CA THR A 312 3.60 -29.55 1.55
C THR A 312 2.55 -28.48 1.64
N ASN A 313 1.91 -28.34 2.79
CA ASN A 313 1.05 -27.24 3.12
C ASN A 313 1.79 -26.25 4.02
N SER A 314 1.56 -24.97 3.80
CA SER A 314 2.20 -23.93 4.60
C SER A 314 1.27 -22.76 4.88
N VAL A 315 1.53 -22.10 6.01
CA VAL A 315 0.95 -20.83 6.40
C VAL A 315 2.09 -19.84 6.55
N THR A 316 2.02 -18.74 5.80
CA THR A 316 2.99 -17.65 5.89
C THR A 316 2.28 -16.40 6.40
N TRP A 317 2.84 -15.79 7.45
CA TRP A 317 2.43 -14.47 7.91
C TRP A 317 3.52 -13.47 7.58
N SER A 318 3.12 -12.31 7.04
CA SER A 318 4.01 -11.20 6.73
C SER A 318 3.46 -9.91 7.30
N HIS A 319 4.32 -9.18 8.03
CA HIS A 319 4.04 -7.86 8.57
C HIS A 319 4.88 -6.85 7.80
N VAL A 320 4.23 -5.84 7.21
CA VAL A 320 4.88 -4.84 6.36
C VAL A 320 4.59 -3.45 6.91
N PHE A 321 5.65 -2.69 7.17
CA PHE A 321 5.62 -1.26 7.40
C PHE A 321 6.21 -0.56 6.17
N ASP A 322 5.48 0.37 5.54
CA ASP A 322 5.92 1.11 4.37
C ASP A 322 5.39 2.55 4.43
N ASN A 323 6.29 3.51 4.69
CA ASN A 323 5.97 4.94 4.73
C ASN A 323 6.74 5.75 3.68
N ARG A 324 7.15 5.10 2.58
CA ARG A 324 7.81 5.78 1.47
C ARG A 324 6.84 6.74 0.78
N ASP A 325 7.36 7.90 0.40
CA ASP A 325 6.65 8.93 -0.38
C ASP A 325 6.28 8.43 -1.78
N ASN A 326 7.23 7.79 -2.46
CA ASN A 326 7.05 7.14 -3.75
C ASN A 326 7.55 5.70 -3.67
N ILE A 327 6.69 4.73 -4.02
CA ILE A 327 7.07 3.31 -3.97
C ILE A 327 8.00 2.90 -5.13
N TYR A 328 8.01 3.67 -6.23
CA TYR A 328 8.81 3.40 -7.43
C TYR A 328 10.18 4.07 -7.37
N ASP A 329 10.24 5.32 -6.87
CA ASP A 329 11.48 6.11 -6.73
C ASP A 329 11.43 6.88 -5.41
N PRO A 330 11.74 6.21 -4.28
CA PRO A 330 11.59 6.80 -2.95
C PRO A 330 12.70 7.79 -2.64
N MET A 331 12.31 9.02 -2.31
CA MET A 331 13.20 10.07 -1.81
C MET A 331 13.20 10.11 -0.28
N HIS A 332 12.09 9.72 0.36
CA HIS A 332 11.92 9.74 1.81
C HIS A 332 11.16 8.49 2.27
N GLY A 333 11.35 8.15 3.55
CA GLY A 333 10.66 7.04 4.19
C GLY A 333 11.47 5.74 4.16
N LYS A 334 10.84 4.65 4.61
CA LYS A 334 11.44 3.32 4.69
C LYS A 334 10.39 2.23 4.53
N ARG A 335 10.84 1.07 4.07
CA ARG A 335 10.04 -0.15 4.04
C ARG A 335 10.73 -1.24 4.85
N LEU A 336 10.00 -1.82 5.81
CA LEU A 336 10.43 -2.94 6.63
C LEU A 336 9.42 -4.07 6.46
N SER A 337 9.90 -5.30 6.34
CA SER A 337 9.02 -6.47 6.29
C SER A 337 9.58 -7.59 7.16
N PHE A 338 8.69 -8.20 7.91
CA PHE A 338 8.97 -9.43 8.65
C PHE A 338 8.07 -10.53 8.12
N THR A 339 8.65 -11.72 7.85
CA THR A 339 7.91 -12.86 7.32
C THR A 339 8.26 -14.10 8.09
N GLY A 340 7.24 -14.83 8.53
CA GLY A 340 7.37 -16.13 9.19
C GLY A 340 6.52 -17.17 8.44
N THR A 341 7.11 -18.34 8.17
CA THR A 341 6.43 -19.46 7.51
C THR A 341 6.46 -20.69 8.40
N TRP A 342 5.30 -21.30 8.57
CA TRP A 342 5.14 -22.63 9.16
C TRP A 342 4.68 -23.59 8.07
N ALA A 343 5.41 -24.69 7.88
CA ALA A 343 5.17 -25.63 6.80
C ALA A 343 5.27 -27.09 7.28
N GLY A 344 4.57 -27.99 6.59
CA GLY A 344 4.69 -29.44 6.77
C GLY A 344 3.88 -30.00 7.91
N HIS A 345 4.52 -30.81 8.74
CA HIS A 345 3.88 -31.61 9.79
C HIS A 345 2.93 -30.80 10.68
N GLY A 346 1.69 -31.24 10.83
CA GLY A 346 0.62 -30.52 11.54
C GLY A 346 -0.34 -29.73 10.62
N LEU A 347 0.02 -29.49 9.36
CA LEU A 347 -0.83 -28.86 8.35
C LEU A 347 -1.34 -29.86 7.29
N GLY A 348 -1.05 -31.17 7.47
CA GLY A 348 -1.47 -32.22 6.53
C GLY A 348 -0.68 -32.18 5.23
N GLY A 349 0.63 -32.42 5.27
CA GLY A 349 1.49 -32.51 4.10
C GLY A 349 2.75 -33.29 4.37
#